data_af96165109d95307ad4f8eff2d3fae40
#
_entry.id   af96165109d95307ad4f8eff2d3fae40
#
_cell.length_a   1.000
_cell.length_b   1.000
_cell.length_c   1.000
_cell.angle_alpha   90.00
_cell.angle_beta   90.00
_cell.angle_gamma   90.00
#
_symmetry.space_group_name_H-M   'P 1'
#
loop_
_entity.id
_entity.type
_entity.pdbx_description
1 polymer ?
#
loop_
_entity_poly.entity_id
_entity_poly.type
_entity_poly.pdbx_seq_one_letter_code
_entity_poly.pdbx_strand_id
1 'polypeptide(L)'
;MEINTNNLRMVNGQIKPINGMTEKLVTIFNSLNREDFMPEEFKERAYVEKNFALSNYRVILKPEIVAKIAMHIDLKENENALILGSTTGYLTAVLSLIAETVIVVEEDDKYLKSSEMAIKENNINNVIYINKSISNGCIEQSPFNAIVIEGAVDHVPQKLFNQLENNGRLIAILSENGLCNAKMFKRK
;
A
#
# COMPACT_ATOMS: atom_id res chain seq x y z
N MET A 1 -16.66 -13.66 13.29
CA MET A 1 -15.25 -13.23 13.23
C MET A 1 -14.92 -12.59 14.58
N GLU A 2 -13.95 -13.12 15.26
CA GLU A 2 -13.55 -12.61 16.58
C GLU A 2 -12.87 -11.26 16.39
N ILE A 3 -13.31 -10.22 17.13
CA ILE A 3 -12.78 -8.86 16.98
C ILE A 3 -11.37 -8.85 17.58
N ASN A 4 -10.35 -8.61 16.75
CA ASN A 4 -8.99 -8.43 17.24
C ASN A 4 -8.88 -7.10 18.01
N THR A 5 -8.84 -7.18 19.33
CA THR A 5 -8.82 -6.02 20.22
C THR A 5 -7.61 -5.11 19.97
N ASN A 6 -6.45 -5.66 19.61
CA ASN A 6 -5.25 -4.88 19.34
C ASN A 6 -5.37 -4.11 18.02
N ASN A 7 -5.96 -4.74 16.97
CA ASN A 7 -6.26 -4.04 15.73
C ASN A 7 -7.23 -2.89 15.96
N LEU A 8 -8.30 -3.12 16.72
CA LEU A 8 -9.28 -2.08 17.04
C LEU A 8 -8.65 -0.90 17.80
N ARG A 9 -7.74 -1.18 18.75
CA ARG A 9 -6.99 -0.14 19.48
C ARG A 9 -6.08 0.67 18.55
N MET A 10 -5.37 0.00 17.63
CA MET A 10 -4.55 0.67 16.61
C MET A 10 -5.41 1.58 15.72
N VAL A 11 -6.52 1.10 15.21
CA VAL A 11 -7.41 1.89 14.34
C VAL A 11 -7.97 3.10 15.08
N ASN A 12 -8.47 2.92 16.30
CA ASN A 12 -9.03 4.03 17.11
C ASN A 12 -7.97 5.04 17.54
N GLY A 13 -6.74 4.63 17.85
CA GLY A 13 -5.69 5.49 18.36
C GLY A 13 -4.79 6.13 17.30
N GLN A 14 -4.59 5.46 16.16
CA GLN A 14 -3.60 5.88 15.16
C GLN A 14 -4.21 6.28 13.82
N ILE A 15 -5.38 5.74 13.45
CA ILE A 15 -5.97 5.93 12.12
C ILE A 15 -7.18 6.87 12.19
N LYS A 16 -8.17 6.55 13.02
CA LYS A 16 -9.39 7.35 13.15
C LYS A 16 -9.14 8.83 13.49
N PRO A 17 -8.12 9.22 14.31
CA PRO A 17 -7.83 10.60 14.60
C PRO A 17 -7.20 11.41 13.44
N ILE A 18 -6.82 10.75 12.32
CA ILE A 18 -6.22 11.44 11.17
C ILE A 18 -7.28 12.38 10.56
N ASN A 19 -6.94 13.65 10.46
CA ASN A 19 -7.84 14.64 9.88
C ASN A 19 -8.19 14.30 8.41
N GLY A 20 -9.47 14.21 8.10
CA GLY A 20 -9.98 13.79 6.78
C GLY A 20 -10.20 12.28 6.62
N MET A 21 -9.92 11.47 7.67
CA MET A 21 -10.20 10.03 7.62
C MET A 21 -11.71 9.77 7.54
N THR A 22 -12.11 8.91 6.58
CA THR A 22 -13.52 8.55 6.36
C THR A 22 -13.91 7.30 7.13
N GLU A 23 -15.19 7.19 7.49
CA GLU A 23 -15.72 5.97 8.14
C GLU A 23 -15.57 4.72 7.24
N LYS A 24 -15.62 4.88 5.91
CA LYS A 24 -15.34 3.77 4.97
C LYS A 24 -13.92 3.23 5.18
N LEU A 25 -12.91 4.09 5.22
CA LEU A 25 -11.53 3.67 5.46
C LEU A 25 -11.35 3.07 6.86
N VAL A 26 -11.94 3.67 7.89
CA VAL A 26 -11.91 3.13 9.26
C VAL A 26 -12.49 1.70 9.27
N THR A 27 -13.58 1.44 8.58
CA THR A 27 -14.19 0.11 8.47
C THR A 27 -13.24 -0.88 7.78
N ILE A 28 -12.58 -0.48 6.69
CA ILE A 28 -11.59 -1.30 5.98
C ILE A 28 -10.42 -1.67 6.92
N PHE A 29 -9.84 -0.70 7.63
CA PHE A 29 -8.75 -0.97 8.57
C PHE A 29 -9.18 -1.86 9.74
N ASN A 30 -10.43 -1.77 10.19
CA ASN A 30 -10.97 -2.66 11.22
C ASN A 30 -11.18 -4.10 10.71
N SER A 31 -11.43 -4.30 9.42
CA SER A 31 -11.64 -5.63 8.84
C SER A 31 -10.35 -6.40 8.54
N LEU A 32 -9.20 -5.75 8.58
CA LEU A 32 -7.88 -6.33 8.29
C LEU A 32 -7.03 -6.40 9.56
N ASN A 33 -6.69 -7.60 10.01
CA ASN A 33 -5.72 -7.75 11.10
C ASN A 33 -4.31 -7.50 10.56
N ARG A 34 -3.69 -6.41 11.00
CA ARG A 34 -2.34 -6.05 10.50
C ARG A 34 -1.29 -7.15 10.75
N GLU A 35 -1.44 -7.92 11.84
CA GLU A 35 -0.51 -9.02 12.17
C GLU A 35 -0.47 -10.12 11.10
N ASP A 36 -1.55 -10.31 10.31
CA ASP A 36 -1.60 -11.28 9.22
C ASP A 36 -0.65 -10.92 8.07
N PHE A 37 -0.22 -9.67 8.02
CA PHE A 37 0.72 -9.11 7.04
C PHE A 37 2.11 -8.85 7.62
N MET A 38 2.42 -9.38 8.80
CA MET A 38 3.72 -9.17 9.43
C MET A 38 4.56 -10.44 9.39
N PRO A 39 5.88 -10.32 9.11
CA PRO A 39 6.80 -11.42 9.38
C PRO A 39 6.73 -11.85 10.84
N GLU A 40 6.97 -13.13 11.11
CA GLU A 40 6.84 -13.72 12.45
C GLU A 40 7.57 -12.92 13.54
N GLU A 41 8.78 -12.46 13.23
CA GLU A 41 9.62 -11.67 14.14
C GLU A 41 9.04 -10.31 14.55
N PHE A 42 8.03 -9.82 13.81
CA PHE A 42 7.38 -8.53 14.07
C PHE A 42 5.91 -8.64 14.47
N LYS A 43 5.31 -9.83 14.47
CA LYS A 43 3.87 -10.02 14.76
C LYS A 43 3.44 -9.44 16.09
N GLU A 44 4.19 -9.67 17.18
CA GLU A 44 3.89 -9.12 18.50
C GLU A 44 3.87 -7.58 18.54
N ARG A 45 4.54 -6.95 17.56
CA ARG A 45 4.66 -5.50 17.43
C ARG A 45 3.88 -4.93 16.23
N ALA A 46 3.00 -5.73 15.64
CA ALA A 46 2.26 -5.36 14.44
C ALA A 46 1.50 -4.03 14.56
N TYR A 47 1.01 -3.74 15.74
CA TYR A 47 0.13 -2.60 16.03
C TYR A 47 0.85 -1.35 16.58
N VAL A 48 2.19 -1.40 16.68
CA VAL A 48 3.00 -0.27 17.13
C VAL A 48 3.16 0.74 15.98
N GLU A 49 3.05 2.03 16.30
CA GLU A 49 3.24 3.11 15.32
C GLU A 49 4.72 3.31 14.97
N LYS A 50 5.29 2.33 14.26
CA LYS A 50 6.68 2.32 13.85
C LYS A 50 6.83 1.68 12.48
N ASN A 51 7.81 2.18 11.70
CA ASN A 51 8.31 1.47 10.52
C ASN A 51 9.23 0.33 10.96
N PHE A 52 9.14 -0.83 10.27
CA PHE A 52 10.04 -1.96 10.51
C PHE A 52 10.92 -2.19 9.29
N ALA A 53 12.24 -2.17 9.47
CA ALA A 53 13.18 -2.49 8.40
C ALA A 53 13.15 -4.01 8.13
N LEU A 54 12.91 -4.38 6.88
CA LEU A 54 13.00 -5.76 6.39
C LEU A 54 14.39 -6.04 5.80
N SER A 55 15.01 -5.01 5.25
CA SER A 55 16.38 -5.04 4.73
C SER A 55 16.92 -3.61 4.69
N ASN A 56 18.11 -3.42 4.13
CA ASN A 56 18.69 -2.09 3.93
C ASN A 56 17.86 -1.18 3.01
N TYR A 57 16.97 -1.78 2.18
CA TYR A 57 16.21 -1.07 1.14
C TYR A 57 14.70 -1.30 1.21
N ARG A 58 14.23 -2.10 2.16
CA ARG A 58 12.80 -2.43 2.28
C ARG A 58 12.31 -2.17 3.69
N VAL A 59 11.11 -1.60 3.78
CA VAL A 59 10.51 -1.21 5.05
C VAL A 59 9.02 -1.54 5.05
N ILE A 60 8.52 -2.02 6.17
CA ILE A 60 7.08 -2.07 6.44
C ILE A 60 6.67 -0.70 6.97
N LEU A 61 5.79 -0.02 6.27
CA LEU A 61 5.31 1.29 6.66
C LEU A 61 4.44 1.21 7.93
N LYS A 62 4.54 2.18 8.81
CA LYS A 62 3.68 2.29 9.98
C LYS A 62 2.20 2.52 9.60
N PRO A 63 1.24 2.12 10.46
CA PRO A 63 -0.19 2.19 10.15
C PRO A 63 -0.67 3.56 9.68
N GLU A 64 -0.23 4.63 10.34
CA GLU A 64 -0.57 6.01 9.98
C GLU A 64 -0.18 6.37 8.53
N ILE A 65 1.00 5.93 8.06
CA ILE A 65 1.44 6.23 6.69
C ILE A 65 0.60 5.47 5.68
N VAL A 66 0.31 4.18 5.93
CA VAL A 66 -0.58 3.39 5.07
C VAL A 66 -1.97 4.04 4.98
N ALA A 67 -2.50 4.49 6.12
CA ALA A 67 -3.80 5.15 6.17
C ALA A 67 -3.80 6.50 5.42
N LYS A 68 -2.75 7.31 5.54
CA LYS A 68 -2.61 8.55 4.79
C LYS A 68 -2.49 8.31 3.29
N ILE A 69 -1.73 7.28 2.86
CA ILE A 69 -1.66 6.91 1.44
C ILE A 69 -3.06 6.54 0.93
N ALA A 70 -3.78 5.65 1.62
CA ALA A 70 -5.12 5.23 1.23
C ALA A 70 -6.11 6.40 1.17
N MET A 71 -6.04 7.32 2.14
CA MET A 71 -6.88 8.51 2.19
C MET A 71 -6.58 9.48 1.04
N HIS A 72 -5.31 9.80 0.79
CA HIS A 72 -4.94 10.80 -0.20
C HIS A 72 -5.01 10.29 -1.64
N ILE A 73 -4.77 8.98 -1.87
CA ILE A 73 -4.93 8.41 -3.20
C ILE A 73 -6.41 8.45 -3.65
N ASP A 74 -7.33 8.48 -2.70
CA ASP A 74 -8.78 8.63 -2.92
C ASP A 74 -9.32 7.71 -4.01
N LEU A 75 -8.98 6.42 -3.91
CA LEU A 75 -9.33 5.39 -4.87
C LEU A 75 -10.84 5.10 -4.84
N LYS A 76 -11.43 4.84 -6.03
CA LYS A 76 -12.86 4.55 -6.17
C LYS A 76 -13.09 3.06 -6.50
N GLU A 77 -14.32 2.60 -6.29
CA GLU A 77 -14.70 1.19 -6.47
C GLU A 77 -14.59 0.67 -7.91
N ASN A 78 -14.70 1.58 -8.89
CA ASN A 78 -14.58 1.28 -10.32
C ASN A 78 -13.20 1.63 -10.89
N GLU A 79 -12.20 1.82 -10.05
CA GLU A 79 -10.84 2.20 -10.45
C GLU A 79 -9.87 1.05 -10.28
N ASN A 80 -8.85 1.02 -11.13
CA ASN A 80 -7.71 0.14 -10.99
C ASN A 80 -6.51 0.86 -10.40
N ALA A 81 -5.69 0.13 -9.67
CA ALA A 81 -4.48 0.65 -9.05
C ALA A 81 -3.25 -0.20 -9.36
N LEU A 82 -2.09 0.45 -9.48
CA LEU A 82 -0.79 -0.18 -9.54
C LEU A 82 -0.04 0.10 -8.23
N ILE A 83 0.43 -0.96 -7.57
CA ILE A 83 1.33 -0.87 -6.41
C ILE A 83 2.71 -1.37 -6.83
N LEU A 84 3.72 -0.56 -6.57
CA LEU A 84 5.11 -0.85 -6.86
C LEU A 84 5.88 -1.08 -5.56
N GLY A 85 6.46 -2.27 -5.41
CA GLY A 85 7.29 -2.62 -4.26
C GLY A 85 6.50 -3.09 -3.04
N SER A 86 5.45 -3.88 -3.23
CA SER A 86 4.66 -4.45 -2.12
C SER A 86 5.50 -5.41 -1.29
N THR A 87 5.76 -5.07 -0.04
CA THR A 87 6.63 -5.86 0.84
C THR A 87 5.89 -7.00 1.53
N THR A 88 4.82 -6.69 2.25
CA THR A 88 4.07 -7.65 3.07
C THR A 88 2.59 -7.75 2.68
N GLY A 89 2.12 -6.86 1.80
CA GLY A 89 0.74 -6.88 1.29
C GLY A 89 -0.28 -6.07 2.10
N TYR A 90 0.10 -5.43 3.21
CA TYR A 90 -0.90 -4.70 4.02
C TYR A 90 -1.51 -3.50 3.28
N LEU A 91 -0.69 -2.66 2.63
CA LEU A 91 -1.21 -1.57 1.79
C LEU A 91 -2.00 -2.12 0.60
N THR A 92 -1.53 -3.20 0.00
CA THR A 92 -2.23 -3.90 -1.10
C THR A 92 -3.62 -4.35 -0.65
N ALA A 93 -3.74 -4.98 0.53
CA ALA A 93 -5.03 -5.40 1.10
C ALA A 93 -5.97 -4.21 1.33
N VAL A 94 -5.47 -3.12 1.91
CA VAL A 94 -6.28 -1.90 2.14
C VAL A 94 -6.83 -1.35 0.82
N LEU A 95 -5.99 -1.22 -0.21
CA LEU A 95 -6.41 -0.65 -1.50
C LEU A 95 -7.29 -1.62 -2.30
N SER A 96 -7.08 -2.93 -2.20
CA SER A 96 -7.92 -3.92 -2.88
C SER A 96 -9.35 -3.98 -2.36
N LEU A 97 -9.58 -3.64 -1.09
CA LEU A 97 -10.93 -3.51 -0.53
C LEU A 97 -11.66 -2.23 -0.99
N ILE A 98 -10.99 -1.36 -1.75
CA ILE A 98 -11.58 -0.15 -2.32
C ILE A 98 -11.73 -0.28 -3.83
N ALA A 99 -10.67 -0.74 -4.51
CA ALA A 99 -10.54 -0.77 -5.96
C ALA A 99 -11.30 -1.91 -6.63
N GLU A 100 -11.57 -1.78 -7.92
CA GLU A 100 -12.01 -2.90 -8.76
C GLU A 100 -10.91 -3.94 -8.91
N THR A 101 -9.69 -3.50 -9.23
CA THR A 101 -8.53 -4.38 -9.42
C THR A 101 -7.25 -3.69 -8.94
N VAL A 102 -6.37 -4.44 -8.31
CA VAL A 102 -5.03 -4.00 -7.93
C VAL A 102 -3.99 -4.85 -8.63
N ILE A 103 -3.09 -4.21 -9.37
CA ILE A 103 -1.90 -4.84 -9.93
C ILE A 103 -0.72 -4.54 -9.01
N VAL A 104 0.02 -5.57 -8.63
CA VAL A 104 1.23 -5.47 -7.83
C VAL A 104 2.43 -5.85 -8.67
N VAL A 105 3.42 -4.96 -8.75
CA VAL A 105 4.73 -5.26 -9.34
C VAL A 105 5.76 -5.28 -8.22
N GLU A 106 6.42 -6.42 -8.07
CA GLU A 106 7.49 -6.63 -7.11
C GLU A 106 8.62 -7.43 -7.79
N GLU A 107 9.85 -6.97 -7.65
CA GLU A 107 11.02 -7.60 -8.27
C GLU A 107 11.68 -8.66 -7.39
N ASP A 108 11.47 -8.61 -6.08
CA ASP A 108 11.98 -9.60 -5.13
C ASP A 108 10.95 -10.71 -4.92
N ASP A 109 11.30 -11.92 -5.34
CA ASP A 109 10.47 -13.12 -5.22
C ASP A 109 10.01 -13.41 -3.79
N LYS A 110 10.83 -13.11 -2.79
CA LYS A 110 10.50 -13.33 -1.38
C LYS A 110 9.34 -12.44 -0.96
N TYR A 111 9.41 -11.15 -1.28
CA TYR A 111 8.36 -10.20 -0.93
C TYR A 111 7.11 -10.42 -1.76
N LEU A 112 7.25 -10.73 -3.05
CA LEU A 112 6.12 -11.07 -3.91
C LEU A 112 5.32 -12.23 -3.34
N LYS A 113 5.98 -13.36 -3.02
CA LYS A 113 5.33 -14.56 -2.46
C LYS A 113 4.73 -14.30 -1.09
N SER A 114 5.43 -13.56 -0.22
CA SER A 114 4.92 -13.20 1.11
C SER A 114 3.64 -12.37 1.03
N SER A 115 3.65 -11.34 0.18
CA SER A 115 2.48 -10.48 -0.05
C SER A 115 1.32 -11.27 -0.67
N GLU A 116 1.58 -12.08 -1.70
CA GLU A 116 0.57 -12.89 -2.36
C GLU A 116 -0.09 -13.89 -1.39
N MET A 117 0.70 -14.54 -0.53
CA MET A 117 0.19 -15.47 0.47
C MET A 117 -0.72 -14.76 1.47
N ALA A 118 -0.27 -13.63 2.03
CA ALA A 118 -1.08 -12.86 2.98
C ALA A 118 -2.41 -12.38 2.37
N ILE A 119 -2.41 -11.95 1.10
CA ILE A 119 -3.62 -11.57 0.37
C ILE A 119 -4.58 -12.74 0.21
N LYS A 120 -4.09 -13.92 -0.17
CA LYS A 120 -4.91 -15.14 -0.30
C LYS A 120 -5.51 -15.60 1.03
N GLU A 121 -4.72 -15.58 2.10
CA GLU A 121 -5.16 -15.96 3.45
C GLU A 121 -6.26 -15.02 3.98
N ASN A 122 -6.28 -13.78 3.54
CA ASN A 122 -7.33 -12.82 3.85
C ASN A 122 -8.52 -12.84 2.86
N ASN A 123 -8.62 -13.86 1.99
CA ASN A 123 -9.70 -14.06 1.01
C ASN A 123 -9.90 -12.90 0.02
N ILE A 124 -8.83 -12.19 -0.33
CA ILE A 124 -8.83 -11.10 -1.30
C ILE A 124 -8.50 -11.69 -2.69
N ASN A 125 -9.37 -11.45 -3.68
CA ASN A 125 -9.31 -12.14 -4.97
C ASN A 125 -9.13 -11.21 -6.19
N ASN A 126 -9.04 -9.89 -5.99
CA ASN A 126 -8.92 -8.88 -7.04
C ASN A 126 -7.51 -8.29 -7.14
N VAL A 127 -6.49 -9.05 -6.74
CA VAL A 127 -5.07 -8.65 -6.82
C VAL A 127 -4.32 -9.55 -7.80
N ILE A 128 -3.57 -8.93 -8.72
CA ILE A 128 -2.73 -9.60 -9.70
C ILE A 128 -1.26 -9.28 -9.40
N TYR A 129 -0.45 -10.32 -9.20
CA TYR A 129 0.98 -10.19 -8.92
C TYR A 129 1.83 -10.42 -10.16
N ILE A 130 2.81 -9.54 -10.39
CA ILE A 130 3.73 -9.58 -11.53
C ILE A 130 5.16 -9.41 -11.02
N ASN A 131 6.00 -10.42 -11.26
CA ASN A 131 7.43 -10.33 -10.96
C ASN A 131 8.14 -9.57 -12.09
N LYS A 132 8.43 -8.30 -11.86
CA LYS A 132 9.16 -7.41 -12.76
C LYS A 132 9.85 -6.32 -11.98
N SER A 133 10.80 -5.60 -12.63
CA SER A 133 11.40 -4.42 -12.03
C SER A 133 10.35 -3.33 -11.74
N ILE A 134 10.29 -2.90 -10.49
CA ILE A 134 9.36 -1.86 -10.00
C ILE A 134 9.51 -0.54 -10.75
N SER A 135 10.74 -0.22 -11.20
CA SER A 135 11.01 1.01 -11.94
C SER A 135 10.30 1.09 -13.29
N ASN A 136 9.87 -0.04 -13.86
CA ASN A 136 9.21 -0.10 -15.16
C ASN A 136 7.69 0.05 -15.08
N GLY A 137 7.11 -0.15 -13.90
CA GLY A 137 5.66 -0.27 -13.77
C GLY A 137 5.12 -1.51 -14.51
N CYS A 138 3.93 -1.38 -15.06
CA CYS A 138 3.28 -2.43 -15.84
C CYS A 138 2.53 -1.83 -17.04
N ILE A 139 3.23 -1.60 -18.13
CA ILE A 139 2.66 -0.97 -19.34
C ILE A 139 1.56 -1.82 -19.95
N GLU A 140 1.68 -3.15 -19.84
CA GLU A 140 0.73 -4.12 -20.43
C GLU A 140 -0.65 -4.07 -19.77
N GLN A 141 -0.73 -3.55 -18.54
CA GLN A 141 -1.98 -3.42 -17.78
C GLN A 141 -2.40 -1.94 -17.62
N SER A 142 -1.65 -1.01 -18.20
CA SER A 142 -2.00 0.41 -18.17
C SER A 142 -3.18 0.74 -19.11
N PRO A 143 -3.91 1.85 -18.93
CA PRO A 143 -3.66 2.90 -17.94
C PRO A 143 -4.21 2.60 -16.55
N PHE A 144 -3.62 3.26 -15.51
CA PHE A 144 -4.03 3.15 -14.12
C PHE A 144 -4.67 4.43 -13.61
N ASN A 145 -5.75 4.31 -12.86
CA ASN A 145 -6.35 5.44 -12.15
C ASN A 145 -5.47 5.90 -10.98
N ALA A 146 -4.78 4.97 -10.35
CA ALA A 146 -3.87 5.25 -9.24
C ALA A 146 -2.58 4.44 -9.33
N ILE A 147 -1.44 5.07 -9.00
CA ILE A 147 -0.16 4.39 -8.81
C ILE A 147 0.38 4.74 -7.43
N VAL A 148 0.82 3.73 -6.69
CA VAL A 148 1.48 3.93 -5.39
C VAL A 148 2.83 3.24 -5.40
N ILE A 149 3.87 3.97 -5.02
CA ILE A 149 5.20 3.41 -4.75
C ILE A 149 5.30 3.19 -3.24
N GLU A 150 5.31 1.91 -2.82
CA GLU A 150 5.38 1.54 -1.40
C GLU A 150 6.84 1.57 -0.92
N GLY A 151 7.21 2.66 -0.30
CA GLY A 151 8.56 2.92 0.19
C GLY A 151 9.10 4.27 -0.28
N ALA A 152 10.31 4.60 0.17
CA ALA A 152 10.97 5.83 -0.23
C ALA A 152 11.84 5.60 -1.47
N VAL A 153 11.77 6.56 -2.41
CA VAL A 153 12.57 6.57 -3.64
C VAL A 153 13.21 7.96 -3.83
N ASP A 154 14.34 8.02 -4.53
CA ASP A 154 15.00 9.29 -4.80
C ASP A 154 14.25 10.11 -5.86
N HIS A 155 13.62 9.44 -6.82
CA HIS A 155 12.81 10.08 -7.86
C HIS A 155 11.76 9.12 -8.43
N VAL A 156 10.73 9.67 -9.06
CA VAL A 156 9.71 8.92 -9.77
C VAL A 156 10.07 8.87 -11.26
N PRO A 157 10.27 7.68 -11.86
CA PRO A 157 10.56 7.56 -13.29
C PRO A 157 9.43 8.13 -14.16
N GLN A 158 9.79 8.92 -15.18
CA GLN A 158 8.81 9.55 -16.09
C GLN A 158 7.84 8.55 -16.75
N LYS A 159 8.29 7.34 -17.04
CA LYS A 159 7.47 6.27 -17.63
C LYS A 159 6.29 5.85 -16.77
N LEU A 160 6.32 6.05 -15.45
CA LEU A 160 5.18 5.75 -14.57
C LEU A 160 4.05 6.79 -14.76
N PHE A 161 4.38 8.04 -15.01
CA PHE A 161 3.37 9.06 -15.35
C PHE A 161 2.65 8.76 -16.67
N ASN A 162 3.34 8.13 -17.64
CA ASN A 162 2.75 7.72 -18.91
C ASN A 162 1.75 6.55 -18.76
N GLN A 163 1.82 5.83 -17.65
CA GLN A 163 0.92 4.71 -17.33
C GLN A 163 -0.31 5.16 -16.51
N LEU A 164 -0.39 6.43 -16.12
CA LEU A 164 -1.60 6.97 -15.47
C LEU A 164 -2.71 7.23 -16.49
N GLU A 165 -3.95 7.02 -16.08
CA GLU A 165 -5.14 7.52 -16.78
C GLU A 165 -5.18 9.05 -16.74
N ASN A 166 -5.97 9.68 -17.61
CA ASN A 166 -6.28 11.10 -17.51
C ASN A 166 -6.91 11.41 -16.15
N ASN A 167 -6.40 12.42 -15.47
CA ASN A 167 -6.70 12.72 -14.07
C ASN A 167 -6.25 11.64 -13.06
N GLY A 168 -5.53 10.62 -13.50
CA GLY A 168 -4.91 9.62 -12.63
C GLY A 168 -3.89 10.26 -11.68
N ARG A 169 -3.66 9.61 -10.54
CA ARG A 169 -2.80 10.13 -9.48
C ARG A 169 -1.76 9.11 -9.06
N LEU A 170 -0.56 9.62 -8.72
CA LEU A 170 0.55 8.84 -8.23
C LEU A 170 0.98 9.36 -6.87
N ILE A 171 1.13 8.47 -5.88
CA ILE A 171 1.74 8.78 -4.60
C ILE A 171 3.09 8.08 -4.49
N ALA A 172 4.11 8.83 -4.10
CA ALA A 172 5.44 8.34 -3.78
C ALA A 172 5.98 9.06 -2.53
N ILE A 173 6.80 8.38 -1.76
CA ILE A 173 7.59 9.00 -0.70
C ILE A 173 8.96 9.32 -1.29
N LEU A 174 9.29 10.61 -1.42
CA LEU A 174 10.58 11.04 -1.95
C LEU A 174 11.57 11.24 -0.81
N SER A 175 12.77 10.68 -0.99
CA SER A 175 13.91 10.86 -0.08
C SER A 175 14.83 11.95 -0.64
N GLU A 176 14.88 13.09 0.04
CA GLU A 176 15.71 14.22 -0.33
C GLU A 176 16.55 14.66 0.89
N ASN A 177 17.87 14.60 0.81
CA ASN A 177 18.78 15.02 1.90
C ASN A 177 18.47 14.37 3.26
N GLY A 178 18.10 13.08 3.26
CA GLY A 178 17.77 12.33 4.48
C GLY A 178 16.37 12.58 5.05
N LEU A 179 15.57 13.42 4.39
CA LEU A 179 14.17 13.66 4.73
C LEU A 179 13.26 12.94 3.74
N CYS A 180 12.24 12.27 4.27
CA CYS A 180 11.25 11.55 3.47
C CYS A 180 9.92 12.32 3.46
N ASN A 181 9.47 12.73 2.27
CA ASN A 181 8.22 13.48 2.08
C ASN A 181 7.30 12.73 1.11
N ALA A 182 6.07 12.46 1.53
CA ALA A 182 5.06 11.95 0.63
C ALA A 182 4.61 13.05 -0.33
N LYS A 183 4.66 12.76 -1.63
CA LYS A 183 4.18 13.67 -2.69
C LYS A 183 3.12 12.97 -3.53
N MET A 184 2.07 13.72 -3.86
CA MET A 184 1.05 13.28 -4.80
C MET A 184 1.20 14.06 -6.11
N PHE A 185 1.20 13.31 -7.20
CA PHE A 185 1.23 13.84 -8.56
C PHE A 185 -0.10 13.51 -9.25
N LYS A 186 -0.55 14.39 -10.14
CA LYS A 186 -1.75 14.19 -10.92
C LYS A 186 -1.45 14.38 -12.40
N ARG A 187 -1.84 13.40 -13.23
CA ARG A 187 -1.81 13.57 -14.69
C ARG A 187 -2.95 14.50 -15.10
N LYS A 188 -2.63 15.52 -15.90
CA LYS A 188 -3.61 16.43 -16.51
C LYS A 188 -4.05 15.91 -17.86
#